data_d8071c01931f10a42db2c424dc3e34fe
#
_entry.id   d8071c01931f10a42db2c424dc3e34fe
#
_cell.length_a   1.000
_cell.length_b   1.000
_cell.length_c   1.000
_cell.angle_alpha   90.00
_cell.angle_beta   90.00
_cell.angle_gamma   90.00
#
_symmetry.space_group_name_H-M   'P 1'
#
loop_
_entity.id
_entity.type
_entity.pdbx_description
1 polymer ?
#
loop_
_entity_poly.entity_id
_entity_poly.type
_entity_poly.pdbx_seq_one_letter_code
_entity_poly.pdbx_strand_id
1 'polypeptide(L)'
;MAKIYYIDSENVGDSWIDLLSEDDSRFLVFYTGHSPRIAYPQAIQLMNATNKPEFVECYEGNNGLDFQLVSYLGYELHTDNTNEMVIVSNDTGFDAVVHFWMDRGMNVKRVPRSNASNTQILEIIEPVSDDEIITSL
;
A
#
# COMPACT_ATOMS: atom_id res chain seq x y z
N MET A 1 21.11 0.07 -4.17
CA MET A 1 19.88 0.86 -4.19
C MET A 1 18.82 0.15 -3.38
N ALA A 2 18.29 0.81 -2.39
CA ALA A 2 17.23 0.23 -1.55
C ALA A 2 15.86 0.67 -2.07
N LYS A 3 14.83 -0.08 -1.68
CA LYS A 3 13.45 0.30 -1.95
C LYS A 3 12.83 0.90 -0.70
N ILE A 4 12.04 1.95 -0.89
CA ILE A 4 11.23 2.52 0.18
C ILE A 4 9.78 2.41 -0.26
N TYR A 5 8.99 1.67 0.52
CA TYR A 5 7.58 1.45 0.25
C TYR A 5 6.74 2.48 1.01
N TYR A 6 5.87 3.14 0.30
CA TYR A 6 4.92 4.12 0.82
C TYR A 6 3.54 3.49 0.74
N ILE A 7 3.05 2.98 1.87
CA ILE A 7 1.84 2.15 1.91
C ILE A 7 0.63 3.03 2.21
N ASP A 8 -0.32 3.06 1.28
CA ASP A 8 -1.62 3.71 1.45
C ASP A 8 -2.58 2.72 2.10
N SER A 9 -2.58 2.64 3.42
CA SER A 9 -3.32 1.59 4.12
C SER A 9 -4.84 1.79 4.08
N GLU A 10 -5.33 2.99 3.84
CA GLU A 10 -6.77 3.18 3.63
C GLU A 10 -7.26 2.45 2.39
N ASN A 11 -6.39 2.32 1.40
CA ASN A 11 -6.73 1.72 0.11
C ASN A 11 -6.41 0.23 0.05
N VAL A 12 -5.23 -0.18 0.53
CA VAL A 12 -4.78 -1.56 0.37
C VAL A 12 -4.94 -2.41 1.63
N GLY A 13 -5.38 -1.82 2.74
CA GLY A 13 -5.57 -2.58 3.98
C GLY A 13 -4.27 -3.18 4.47
N ASP A 14 -4.31 -4.47 4.81
CA ASP A 14 -3.15 -5.20 5.32
C ASP A 14 -2.47 -6.06 4.26
N SER A 15 -2.84 -5.91 3.00
CA SER A 15 -2.32 -6.73 1.90
C SER A 15 -0.83 -6.53 1.63
N TRP A 16 -0.23 -5.50 2.22
CA TRP A 16 1.19 -5.18 2.04
C TRP A 16 2.11 -5.99 2.95
N ILE A 17 1.57 -6.65 3.97
CA ILE A 17 2.39 -7.23 5.05
C ILE A 17 3.32 -8.33 4.52
N ASP A 18 2.90 -9.06 3.49
CA ASP A 18 3.76 -10.09 2.90
C ASP A 18 5.01 -9.51 2.22
N LEU A 19 5.01 -8.21 1.92
CA LEU A 19 6.21 -7.57 1.36
C LEU A 19 7.33 -7.42 2.37
N LEU A 20 7.02 -7.56 3.67
CA LEU A 20 8.03 -7.40 4.73
C LEU A 20 9.15 -8.43 4.67
N SER A 21 8.96 -9.50 3.91
CA SER A 21 10.02 -10.49 3.73
C SER A 21 11.14 -10.02 2.80
N GLU A 22 10.96 -8.89 2.10
CA GLU A 22 12.00 -8.34 1.23
C GLU A 22 13.09 -7.69 2.06
N ASP A 23 14.33 -8.10 1.81
CA ASP A 23 15.48 -7.52 2.49
C ASP A 23 15.81 -6.15 1.91
N ASP A 24 16.49 -5.32 2.70
CA ASP A 24 16.98 -4.00 2.30
C ASP A 24 15.87 -3.03 1.90
N SER A 25 14.63 -3.33 2.28
CA SER A 25 13.50 -2.44 2.01
C SER A 25 13.07 -1.75 3.29
N ARG A 26 12.62 -0.52 3.13
CA ARG A 26 12.06 0.28 4.22
C ARG A 26 10.56 0.45 3.95
N PHE A 27 9.75 0.33 4.98
CA PHE A 27 8.31 0.39 4.84
C PHE A 27 7.75 1.53 5.68
N LEU A 28 7.04 2.44 5.05
CA LEU A 28 6.34 3.54 5.70
C LEU A 28 4.84 3.30 5.50
N VAL A 29 4.13 3.04 6.58
CA VAL A 29 2.70 2.72 6.52
C VAL A 29 1.92 3.96 6.91
N PHE A 30 1.26 4.56 5.96
CA PHE A 30 0.45 5.77 6.17
C PHE A 30 -0.97 5.33 6.51
N TYR A 31 -1.48 5.78 7.65
CA TYR A 31 -2.78 5.34 8.14
C TYR A 31 -3.54 6.47 8.80
N THR A 32 -4.87 6.28 8.88
CA THR A 32 -5.77 7.13 9.64
C THR A 32 -6.70 6.23 10.45
N GLY A 33 -7.63 6.84 11.19
CA GLY A 33 -8.67 6.08 11.88
C GLY A 33 -9.60 5.33 10.95
N HIS A 34 -9.58 5.65 9.65
CA HIS A 34 -10.40 4.97 8.64
C HIS A 34 -9.69 3.81 7.97
N SER A 35 -8.42 3.57 8.26
CA SER A 35 -7.70 2.44 7.69
C SER A 35 -8.31 1.14 8.19
N PRO A 36 -8.43 0.12 7.32
CA PRO A 36 -8.97 -1.18 7.74
C PRO A 36 -8.13 -1.80 8.84
N ARG A 37 -8.77 -2.62 9.66
CA ARG A 37 -8.08 -3.35 10.72
C ARG A 37 -7.21 -4.43 10.13
N ILE A 38 -6.14 -4.77 10.85
CA ILE A 38 -5.24 -5.86 10.45
C ILE A 38 -5.84 -7.16 10.98
N ALA A 39 -6.01 -8.15 10.08
CA ALA A 39 -6.51 -9.47 10.46
C ALA A 39 -5.45 -10.20 11.29
N TYR A 40 -5.90 -11.15 12.14
CA TYR A 40 -4.99 -11.88 13.01
C TYR A 40 -3.82 -12.55 12.29
N PRO A 41 -4.03 -13.26 11.16
CA PRO A 41 -2.88 -13.88 10.50
C PRO A 41 -1.84 -12.86 10.06
N GLN A 42 -2.27 -11.71 9.55
CA GLN A 42 -1.36 -10.65 9.12
C GLN A 42 -0.70 -9.97 10.31
N ALA A 43 -1.43 -9.81 11.42
CA ALA A 43 -0.85 -9.24 12.64
C ALA A 43 0.26 -10.13 13.19
N ILE A 44 0.05 -11.44 13.17
CA ILE A 44 1.06 -12.40 13.62
C ILE A 44 2.29 -12.33 12.72
N GLN A 45 2.08 -12.27 11.42
CA GLN A 45 3.17 -12.12 10.45
C GLN A 45 3.96 -10.84 10.71
N LEU A 46 3.27 -9.75 10.96
CA LEU A 46 3.89 -8.47 11.27
C LEU A 46 4.73 -8.53 12.54
N MET A 47 4.20 -9.16 13.59
CA MET A 47 4.91 -9.27 14.85
C MET A 47 6.17 -10.14 14.73
N ASN A 48 6.15 -11.14 13.86
CA ASN A 48 7.28 -12.05 13.67
C ASN A 48 8.28 -11.57 12.62
N ALA A 49 7.97 -10.49 11.89
CA ALA A 49 8.86 -9.99 10.86
C ALA A 49 10.13 -9.39 11.48
N THR A 50 11.27 -9.64 10.85
CA THR A 50 12.53 -9.01 11.27
C THR A 50 12.62 -7.59 10.76
N ASN A 51 12.04 -7.31 9.58
CA ASN A 51 11.97 -5.98 9.01
C ASN A 51 10.72 -5.29 9.54
N LYS A 52 10.88 -4.30 10.40
CA LYS A 52 9.75 -3.62 11.04
C LYS A 52 9.39 -2.36 10.29
N PRO A 53 8.10 -2.16 9.95
CA PRO A 53 7.68 -0.93 9.29
C PRO A 53 7.62 0.24 10.25
N GLU A 54 7.64 1.45 9.70
CA GLU A 54 7.37 2.68 10.42
C GLU A 54 5.93 3.08 10.13
N PHE A 55 5.17 3.43 11.17
CA PHE A 55 3.78 3.84 11.00
C PHE A 55 3.68 5.37 11.07
N VAL A 56 3.01 5.96 10.10
CA VAL A 56 2.85 7.41 9.98
C VAL A 56 1.37 7.72 10.07
N GLU A 57 0.95 8.29 11.20
CA GLU A 57 -0.44 8.70 11.37
C GLU A 57 -0.71 9.96 10.57
N CYS A 58 -1.78 9.95 9.78
CA CYS A 58 -2.09 11.03 8.87
C CYS A 58 -3.30 11.82 9.33
N TYR A 59 -3.35 13.07 8.90
CA TYR A 59 -4.49 13.96 9.16
C TYR A 59 -5.73 13.40 8.48
N GLU A 60 -6.82 13.33 9.23
CA GLU A 60 -8.09 12.81 8.74
C GLU A 60 -8.87 13.94 8.08
N GLY A 61 -8.73 14.06 6.79
CA GLY A 61 -9.43 15.03 6.01
C GLY A 61 -9.61 14.50 4.61
N ASN A 62 -10.30 15.24 3.77
CA ASN A 62 -10.52 14.83 2.39
C ASN A 62 -9.16 14.70 1.69
N ASN A 63 -8.81 13.48 1.30
CA ASN A 63 -7.52 13.15 0.69
C ASN A 63 -6.32 13.48 1.58
N GLY A 64 -6.53 13.52 2.90
CA GLY A 64 -5.47 13.90 3.83
C GLY A 64 -4.29 12.95 3.78
N LEU A 65 -4.56 11.64 3.78
CA LEU A 65 -3.50 10.64 3.69
C LEU A 65 -2.72 10.79 2.38
N ASP A 66 -3.43 10.95 1.25
CA ASP A 66 -2.80 11.03 -0.05
C ASP A 66 -1.84 12.21 -0.13
N PHE A 67 -2.28 13.38 0.33
CA PHE A 67 -1.45 14.58 0.30
C PHE A 67 -0.23 14.44 1.22
N GLN A 68 -0.42 13.85 2.39
CA GLN A 68 0.70 13.67 3.31
C GLN A 68 1.69 12.63 2.83
N LEU A 69 1.20 11.57 2.20
CA LEU A 69 2.06 10.54 1.62
C LEU A 69 2.96 11.15 0.53
N VAL A 70 2.38 11.91 -0.40
CA VAL A 70 3.18 12.50 -1.48
C VAL A 70 4.12 13.59 -0.99
N SER A 71 3.72 14.32 0.06
CA SER A 71 4.59 15.32 0.68
C SER A 71 5.81 14.65 1.31
N TYR A 72 5.59 13.55 2.01
CA TYR A 72 6.66 12.79 2.64
C TYR A 72 7.63 12.25 1.59
N LEU A 73 7.07 11.68 0.52
CA LEU A 73 7.85 11.12 -0.58
C LEU A 73 8.73 12.20 -1.21
N GLY A 74 8.18 13.37 -1.47
CA GLY A 74 8.94 14.47 -2.04
C GLY A 74 10.07 14.94 -1.13
N TYR A 75 9.81 15.00 0.17
CA TYR A 75 10.81 15.37 1.16
C TYR A 75 11.97 14.36 1.17
N GLU A 76 11.65 13.06 1.13
CA GLU A 76 12.67 12.02 1.11
C GLU A 76 13.50 12.06 -0.17
N LEU A 77 12.86 12.30 -1.31
CA LEU A 77 13.57 12.41 -2.58
C LEU A 77 14.52 13.59 -2.59
N HIS A 78 14.15 14.69 -1.95
CA HIS A 78 15.02 15.86 -1.84
C HIS A 78 16.26 15.54 -1.01
N THR A 79 16.09 14.71 0.03
CA THR A 79 17.17 14.36 0.94
C THR A 79 18.09 13.30 0.33
N ASP A 80 17.52 12.27 -0.30
CA ASP A 80 18.29 11.17 -0.90
C ASP A 80 17.49 10.59 -2.06
N ASN A 81 17.96 10.85 -3.29
CA ASN A 81 17.26 10.42 -4.49
C ASN A 81 17.85 9.14 -5.10
N THR A 82 18.66 8.40 -4.34
CA THR A 82 19.31 7.19 -4.86
C THR A 82 18.44 5.94 -4.71
N ASN A 83 17.35 6.02 -3.95
CA ASN A 83 16.49 4.88 -3.68
C ASN A 83 15.34 4.80 -4.67
N GLU A 84 14.78 3.60 -4.78
CA GLU A 84 13.54 3.41 -5.53
C GLU A 84 12.36 3.64 -4.58
N MET A 85 11.46 4.54 -4.94
CA MET A 85 10.27 4.87 -4.16
C MET A 85 9.08 4.13 -4.75
N VAL A 86 8.39 3.32 -3.95
CA VAL A 86 7.28 2.50 -4.42
C VAL A 86 6.02 2.88 -3.65
N ILE A 87 5.05 3.48 -4.33
CA ILE A 87 3.75 3.80 -3.74
C ILE A 87 2.88 2.56 -3.87
N VAL A 88 2.40 2.03 -2.75
CA VAL A 88 1.53 0.84 -2.74
C VAL A 88 0.10 1.31 -2.55
N SER A 89 -0.63 1.37 -3.65
CA SER A 89 -2.02 1.82 -3.67
C SER A 89 -2.64 1.43 -5.00
N ASN A 90 -3.95 1.18 -4.98
CA ASN A 90 -4.73 0.95 -6.19
C ASN A 90 -5.26 2.27 -6.79
N ASP A 91 -5.05 3.38 -6.11
CA ASP A 91 -5.54 4.69 -6.56
C ASP A 91 -4.64 5.19 -7.69
N THR A 92 -5.19 5.23 -8.92
CA THR A 92 -4.45 5.68 -10.09
C THR A 92 -4.16 7.18 -10.06
N GLY A 93 -4.78 7.93 -9.13
CA GLY A 93 -4.45 9.34 -8.95
C GLY A 93 -2.97 9.57 -8.62
N PHE A 94 -2.34 8.58 -7.98
CA PHE A 94 -0.90 8.67 -7.69
C PHE A 94 -0.03 8.59 -8.95
N ASP A 95 -0.59 8.18 -10.08
CA ASP A 95 0.19 8.12 -11.32
C ASP A 95 0.67 9.51 -11.75
N ALA A 96 -0.08 10.55 -11.42
CA ALA A 96 0.37 11.93 -11.67
C ALA A 96 1.66 12.24 -10.90
N VAL A 97 1.75 11.76 -9.67
CA VAL A 97 2.95 11.93 -8.83
C VAL A 97 4.13 11.16 -9.44
N VAL A 98 3.87 9.92 -9.87
CA VAL A 98 4.88 9.08 -10.49
C VAL A 98 5.44 9.77 -11.74
N HIS A 99 4.57 10.24 -12.62
CA HIS A 99 5.00 10.93 -13.85
C HIS A 99 5.79 12.20 -13.55
N PHE A 100 5.36 12.97 -12.57
CA PHE A 100 6.06 14.19 -12.18
C PHE A 100 7.52 13.89 -11.83
N TRP A 101 7.75 12.87 -11.02
CA TRP A 101 9.10 12.55 -10.55
C TRP A 101 9.92 11.82 -11.62
N MET A 102 9.29 10.93 -12.40
CA MET A 102 10.00 10.23 -13.47
C MET A 102 10.51 11.22 -14.51
N ASP A 103 9.74 12.25 -14.82
CA ASP A 103 10.19 13.29 -15.76
C ASP A 103 11.42 14.02 -15.24
N ARG A 104 11.69 13.97 -13.96
CA ARG A 104 12.84 14.60 -13.32
C ARG A 104 13.98 13.62 -13.03
N GLY A 105 13.87 12.41 -13.57
CA GLY A 105 14.92 11.41 -13.45
C GLY A 105 14.90 10.65 -12.14
N MET A 106 13.82 10.75 -11.35
CA MET A 106 13.69 10.03 -10.08
C MET A 106 13.04 8.67 -10.32
N ASN A 107 13.40 7.70 -9.48
CA ASN A 107 12.89 6.33 -9.60
C ASN A 107 11.69 6.16 -8.69
N VAL A 108 10.50 6.42 -9.21
CA VAL A 108 9.23 6.35 -8.47
C VAL A 108 8.26 5.51 -9.27
N LYS A 109 7.54 4.60 -8.60
CA LYS A 109 6.50 3.82 -9.26
C LYS A 109 5.36 3.55 -8.29
N ARG A 110 4.21 3.18 -8.83
CA ARG A 110 3.06 2.74 -8.07
C ARG A 110 2.81 1.27 -8.36
N VAL A 111 2.54 0.49 -7.32
CA VAL A 111 2.14 -0.91 -7.47
C VAL A 111 0.80 -1.13 -6.79
N PRO A 112 -0.13 -1.85 -7.43
CA PRO A 112 -1.41 -2.16 -6.82
C PRO A 112 -1.28 -3.37 -5.91
N ARG A 113 -2.24 -3.51 -4.97
CA ARG A 113 -2.38 -4.69 -4.13
C ARG A 113 -3.86 -4.94 -3.89
N SER A 114 -4.28 -6.17 -4.06
CA SER A 114 -5.62 -6.56 -3.67
C SER A 114 -5.65 -6.82 -2.17
N ASN A 115 -6.71 -6.35 -1.51
CA ASN A 115 -6.94 -6.70 -0.13
C ASN A 115 -7.24 -8.21 -0.06
N ALA A 116 -6.42 -8.96 0.68
CA ALA A 116 -6.51 -10.42 0.72
C ALA A 116 -7.89 -10.88 1.20
N SER A 117 -8.45 -10.20 2.22
CA SER A 117 -9.77 -10.55 2.73
C SER A 117 -10.85 -10.34 1.69
N ASN A 118 -10.79 -9.25 0.95
CA ASN A 118 -11.75 -8.99 -0.13
C ASN A 118 -11.62 -9.99 -1.25
N THR A 119 -10.39 -10.35 -1.59
CA THR A 119 -10.15 -11.35 -2.64
C THR A 119 -10.77 -12.70 -2.25
N GLN A 120 -10.61 -13.11 -1.01
CA GLN A 120 -11.19 -14.36 -0.53
C GLN A 120 -12.71 -14.33 -0.58
N ILE A 121 -13.32 -13.21 -0.22
CA ILE A 121 -14.77 -13.07 -0.28
C ILE A 121 -15.26 -13.18 -1.72
N LEU A 122 -14.57 -12.54 -2.65
CA LEU A 122 -14.95 -12.60 -4.06
C LEU A 122 -14.83 -14.01 -4.60
N GLU A 123 -13.81 -14.75 -4.22
CA GLU A 123 -13.64 -16.13 -4.65
C GLU A 123 -14.75 -17.03 -4.14
N ILE A 124 -15.25 -16.76 -2.93
CA ILE A 124 -16.36 -17.53 -2.38
C ILE A 124 -17.65 -17.22 -3.13
N ILE A 125 -17.88 -15.97 -3.51
CA ILE A 125 -19.12 -15.53 -4.14
C ILE A 125 -19.18 -15.94 -5.61
N GLU A 126 -18.09 -15.76 -6.35
CA GLU A 126 -18.08 -15.93 -7.79
C GLU A 126 -18.41 -17.35 -8.26
N PRO A 127 -17.92 -18.40 -7.64
CA PRO A 127 -18.20 -19.75 -8.12
C PRO A 127 -19.67 -20.14 -8.05
N VAL A 128 -20.45 -19.44 -7.24
CA VAL A 128 -21.85 -19.73 -7.12
C VAL A 128 -22.64 -19.38 -8.34
N SER A 129 -22.60 -18.91 -9.28
CA SER A 129 -23.10 -18.52 -10.39
C SER A 129 -23.63 -19.13 -11.28
N ASP A 130 -23.28 -19.29 -11.28
CA ASP A 130 -23.50 -19.81 -11.96
C ASP A 130 -24.00 -20.28 -12.01
N ASP A 131 -24.34 -20.27 -11.97
CA ASP A 131 -24.72 -20.76 -11.95
C ASP A 131 -25.08 -20.84 -11.24
N GLU A 132 -25.17 -20.53 -10.74
CA GLU A 132 -25.26 -20.64 -10.18
C GLU A 132 -25.46 -19.99 -9.49
N ILE A 133 -25.60 -19.60 -9.44
CA ILE A 133 -25.44 -19.16 -9.24
C ILE A 133 -25.82 -18.67 -9.10
N ILE A 134 -26.01 -18.56 -9.41
CA ILE A 134 -25.98 -18.40 -9.65
C ILE A 134 -26.29 -18.16 -9.32
N THR A 135 -26.53 -18.08 -9.30
CA THR A 135 -26.47 -18.16 -9.21
C THR A 135 -26.47 -17.82 -8.59
N SER A 136 -26.57 -17.54 -8.44
CA SER A 136 -26.27 -17.56 -8.07
C SER A 136 -26.13 -17.14 -7.62
N LEU A 137 -26.23 -16.70 -7.72
CA LEU A 137 -25.82 -16.65 -7.67
C LEU A 137 -25.80 -16.58 -7.65
#